data_b8fd84ed038a74f0c4532b9b29dd321a
#
_entry.id   b8fd84ed038a74f0c4532b9b29dd321a
#
_cell.length_a   1.000
_cell.length_b   1.000
_cell.length_c   1.000
_cell.angle_alpha   90.00
_cell.angle_beta   90.00
_cell.angle_gamma   90.00
#
_symmetry.space_group_name_H-M   'P 1'
#
loop_
_entity.id
_entity.type
_entity.pdbx_description
1 polymer ?
#
loop_
_entity_poly.entity_id
_entity_poly.type
_entity_poly.pdbx_seq_one_letter_code
_entity_poly.pdbx_strand_id
1 'polypeptide(L)'
;MIVEHSTHPQFVSNTYLVADGEGGPAFFIDAGGPVEPLIDAADRLGLTPTHVLLTHHHYDHVSEVPALRGRWPKLEVLISSRERDLLEASVGDGAADQLPSMAGVEAGQSLFFGRLEVRPLHPPGHPAGMLSVRVGERAGGADAPAPGVTGRPRPSSAPGGFSGADAVVFTGDTLFKDSVGGVKAPGHTTYTDLRDSIMGTLMELPPDTVIYPGHADETSVRREWESNAFIRVWRGLDPEGSERCTALGEPATLVLLGSDYDGGTKAWVRWPDGSDDIVPGSKVERGG
;
A
#
# COMPACT_ATOMS: atom_id res chain seq x y z
N MET A 1 11.19 -12.55 10.61
CA MET A 1 10.24 -12.37 9.50
C MET A 1 10.99 -12.44 8.18
N ILE A 2 10.43 -13.14 7.18
CA ILE A 2 10.93 -13.20 5.80
C ILE A 2 10.04 -12.28 4.96
N VAL A 3 10.65 -11.47 4.10
CA VAL A 3 9.96 -10.68 3.07
C VAL A 3 10.71 -10.89 1.77
N GLU A 4 10.07 -11.55 0.81
CA GLU A 4 10.53 -11.68 -0.57
C GLU A 4 9.64 -10.81 -1.45
N HIS A 5 10.16 -10.24 -2.52
CA HIS A 5 9.34 -9.45 -3.44
C HIS A 5 9.71 -9.66 -4.89
N SER A 6 8.77 -9.35 -5.76
CA SER A 6 8.97 -9.22 -7.20
C SER A 6 8.37 -7.93 -7.68
N THR A 7 8.93 -7.36 -8.75
CA THR A 7 8.48 -6.08 -9.31
C THR A 7 8.10 -6.24 -10.76
N HIS A 8 6.94 -5.70 -11.15
CA HIS A 8 6.48 -5.74 -12.54
C HIS A 8 7.35 -4.85 -13.45
N PRO A 9 7.83 -5.37 -14.59
CA PRO A 9 8.82 -4.64 -15.41
C PRO A 9 8.28 -3.36 -16.09
N GLN A 10 6.97 -3.20 -16.20
CA GLN A 10 6.34 -2.04 -16.85
C GLN A 10 5.62 -1.13 -15.84
N PHE A 11 4.81 -1.72 -14.94
CA PHE A 11 4.08 -0.95 -13.92
C PHE A 11 4.93 -0.59 -12.73
N VAL A 12 6.07 -1.29 -12.54
CA VAL A 12 6.95 -1.16 -11.36
C VAL A 12 6.21 -1.51 -10.06
N SER A 13 5.02 -2.12 -10.16
CA SER A 13 4.23 -2.58 -9.01
C SER A 13 4.87 -3.79 -8.35
N ASN A 14 4.76 -3.87 -7.04
CA ASN A 14 5.36 -4.89 -6.21
C ASN A 14 4.33 -5.94 -5.77
N THR A 15 4.76 -7.20 -5.77
CA THR A 15 4.12 -8.30 -5.06
C THR A 15 5.05 -8.75 -3.96
N TYR A 16 4.54 -8.92 -2.74
CA TYR A 16 5.33 -9.37 -1.60
C TYR A 16 4.86 -10.74 -1.11
N LEU A 17 5.81 -11.60 -0.76
CA LEU A 17 5.58 -12.85 -0.02
C LEU A 17 6.17 -12.69 1.39
N VAL A 18 5.32 -12.81 2.40
CA VAL A 18 5.68 -12.58 3.80
C VAL A 18 5.48 -13.85 4.62
N ALA A 19 6.46 -14.20 5.44
CA ALA A 19 6.40 -15.36 6.31
C ALA A 19 7.07 -15.12 7.65
N ASP A 20 6.65 -15.88 8.67
CA ASP A 20 7.25 -15.85 10.01
C ASP A 20 8.67 -16.42 10.02
N GLY A 21 8.94 -17.44 9.19
CA GLY A 21 10.22 -18.12 9.04
C GLY A 21 10.11 -19.24 8.03
N GLU A 22 11.20 -19.96 7.78
CA GLU A 22 11.21 -21.12 6.88
C GLU A 22 10.26 -22.22 7.37
N GLY A 23 9.59 -22.90 6.45
CA GLY A 23 8.63 -23.96 6.73
C GLY A 23 7.29 -23.48 7.32
N GLY A 24 7.14 -22.17 7.49
CA GLY A 24 6.01 -21.57 8.19
C GLY A 24 4.83 -21.16 7.30
N PRO A 25 3.74 -20.68 7.92
CA PRO A 25 2.66 -20.05 7.20
C PRO A 25 3.12 -18.76 6.56
N ALA A 26 2.57 -18.48 5.37
CA ALA A 26 2.89 -17.29 4.60
C ALA A 26 1.62 -16.65 4.01
N PHE A 27 1.77 -15.43 3.57
CA PHE A 27 0.73 -14.68 2.86
C PHE A 27 1.37 -13.74 1.85
N PHE A 28 0.59 -13.37 0.84
CA PHE A 28 1.00 -12.34 -0.11
C PHE A 28 0.40 -10.98 0.26
N ILE A 29 1.08 -9.92 -0.12
CA ILE A 29 0.54 -8.56 -0.16
C ILE A 29 0.62 -8.09 -1.60
N ASP A 30 -0.53 -7.77 -2.17
CA ASP A 30 -0.77 -7.54 -3.58
C ASP A 30 -0.35 -8.72 -4.49
N ALA A 31 -0.72 -8.66 -5.75
CA ALA A 31 -0.39 -9.65 -6.77
C ALA A 31 -0.44 -9.01 -8.16
N GLY A 32 0.43 -8.03 -8.40
CA GLY A 32 0.51 -7.30 -9.66
C GLY A 32 1.85 -7.46 -10.38
N GLY A 33 2.89 -7.91 -9.67
CA GLY A 33 4.18 -8.27 -10.24
C GLY A 33 4.25 -9.75 -10.62
N PRO A 34 5.33 -10.21 -11.27
CA PRO A 34 5.53 -11.61 -11.59
C PRO A 34 5.48 -12.47 -10.33
N VAL A 35 4.60 -13.46 -10.30
CA VAL A 35 4.46 -14.33 -9.11
C VAL A 35 5.35 -15.56 -9.14
N GLU A 36 5.88 -15.95 -10.29
CA GLU A 36 6.75 -17.12 -10.45
C GLU A 36 7.99 -17.08 -9.54
N PRO A 37 8.74 -15.97 -9.43
CA PRO A 37 9.89 -15.89 -8.51
C PRO A 37 9.49 -16.10 -7.04
N LEU A 38 8.28 -15.69 -6.68
CA LEU A 38 7.75 -15.83 -5.32
C LEU A 38 7.21 -17.23 -5.06
N ILE A 39 6.67 -17.90 -6.08
CA ILE A 39 6.33 -19.33 -6.03
C ILE A 39 7.60 -20.16 -5.80
N ASP A 40 8.66 -19.90 -6.56
CA ASP A 40 9.96 -20.54 -6.39
C ASP A 40 10.55 -20.28 -5.00
N ALA A 41 10.42 -19.06 -4.50
CA ALA A 41 10.85 -18.71 -3.14
C ALA A 41 10.04 -19.47 -2.07
N ALA A 42 8.73 -19.56 -2.24
CA ALA A 42 7.88 -20.33 -1.33
C ALA A 42 8.25 -21.81 -1.30
N ASP A 43 8.49 -22.42 -2.47
CA ASP A 43 8.90 -23.82 -2.58
C ASP A 43 10.31 -24.03 -1.96
N ARG A 44 11.27 -23.16 -2.26
CA ARG A 44 12.64 -23.20 -1.71
C ARG A 44 12.68 -23.08 -0.19
N LEU A 45 11.82 -22.23 0.38
CA LEU A 45 11.74 -21.95 1.81
C LEU A 45 10.75 -22.86 2.54
N GLY A 46 10.05 -23.75 1.83
CA GLY A 46 9.04 -24.66 2.39
C GLY A 46 7.81 -23.92 2.95
N LEU A 47 7.48 -22.76 2.40
CA LEU A 47 6.40 -21.93 2.90
C LEU A 47 5.02 -22.44 2.46
N THR A 48 4.01 -22.14 3.27
CA THR A 48 2.61 -22.49 2.98
C THR A 48 1.77 -21.21 2.89
N PRO A 49 1.69 -20.57 1.71
CA PRO A 49 0.81 -19.43 1.49
C PRO A 49 -0.67 -19.79 1.64
N THR A 50 -1.40 -19.01 2.41
CA THR A 50 -2.82 -19.25 2.69
C THR A 50 -3.72 -18.07 2.30
N HIS A 51 -3.16 -16.87 2.21
CA HIS A 51 -3.91 -15.64 1.92
C HIS A 51 -3.14 -14.74 0.95
N VAL A 52 -3.88 -13.90 0.23
CA VAL A 52 -3.38 -12.67 -0.38
C VAL A 52 -4.18 -11.50 0.17
N LEU A 53 -3.49 -10.50 0.71
CA LEU A 53 -4.06 -9.24 1.18
C LEU A 53 -3.86 -8.20 0.08
N LEU A 54 -4.94 -7.73 -0.51
CA LEU A 54 -4.90 -6.67 -1.50
C LEU A 54 -4.99 -5.32 -0.81
N THR A 55 -4.04 -4.44 -1.11
CA THR A 55 -4.06 -3.08 -0.58
C THR A 55 -5.21 -2.29 -1.16
N HIS A 56 -5.50 -2.50 -2.46
CA HIS A 56 -6.60 -1.88 -3.19
C HIS A 56 -6.92 -2.63 -4.49
N HIS A 57 -7.86 -2.11 -5.29
CA HIS A 57 -8.45 -2.80 -6.45
C HIS A 57 -7.75 -2.56 -7.79
N HIS A 58 -6.73 -1.69 -7.89
CA HIS A 58 -6.12 -1.37 -9.18
C HIS A 58 -5.50 -2.59 -9.84
N TYR A 59 -5.60 -2.66 -11.18
CA TYR A 59 -5.23 -3.82 -11.98
C TYR A 59 -3.81 -4.31 -11.72
N ASP A 60 -2.87 -3.40 -11.62
CA ASP A 60 -1.46 -3.67 -11.39
C ASP A 60 -1.11 -4.13 -9.95
N HIS A 61 -2.12 -4.28 -9.10
CA HIS A 61 -2.00 -4.90 -7.76
C HIS A 61 -2.77 -6.21 -7.64
N VAL A 62 -3.57 -6.59 -8.66
CA VAL A 62 -4.46 -7.75 -8.55
C VAL A 62 -4.37 -8.73 -9.72
N SER A 63 -3.71 -8.35 -10.82
CA SER A 63 -3.70 -9.09 -12.10
C SER A 63 -3.21 -10.52 -11.99
N GLU A 64 -2.32 -10.83 -11.03
CA GLU A 64 -1.72 -12.15 -10.85
C GLU A 64 -2.41 -13.01 -9.76
N VAL A 65 -3.48 -12.53 -9.14
CA VAL A 65 -4.27 -13.33 -8.18
C VAL A 65 -4.72 -14.67 -8.78
N PRO A 66 -5.18 -14.74 -10.05
CA PRO A 66 -5.53 -16.02 -10.67
C PRO A 66 -4.35 -17.01 -10.75
N ALA A 67 -3.14 -16.54 -11.04
CA ALA A 67 -1.94 -17.37 -11.10
C ALA A 67 -1.58 -17.93 -9.71
N LEU A 68 -1.63 -17.10 -8.67
CA LEU A 68 -1.44 -17.55 -7.28
C LEU A 68 -2.48 -18.62 -6.89
N ARG A 69 -3.73 -18.43 -7.25
CA ARG A 69 -4.79 -19.42 -6.99
C ARG A 69 -4.65 -20.69 -7.82
N GLY A 70 -4.09 -20.59 -9.02
CA GLY A 70 -3.72 -21.76 -9.81
C GLY A 70 -2.73 -22.65 -9.07
N ARG A 71 -1.76 -22.05 -8.36
CA ARG A 71 -0.77 -22.77 -7.55
C ARG A 71 -1.33 -23.22 -6.19
N TRP A 72 -2.11 -22.36 -5.53
CA TRP A 72 -2.75 -22.65 -4.23
C TRP A 72 -4.28 -22.43 -4.32
N PRO A 73 -5.05 -23.47 -4.71
CA PRO A 73 -6.50 -23.33 -4.96
C PRO A 73 -7.33 -22.93 -3.73
N LYS A 74 -6.77 -23.07 -2.52
CA LYS A 74 -7.41 -22.67 -1.26
C LYS A 74 -6.96 -21.31 -0.76
N LEU A 75 -6.17 -20.57 -1.55
CA LEU A 75 -5.73 -19.22 -1.19
C LEU A 75 -6.93 -18.31 -1.01
N GLU A 76 -7.06 -17.70 0.15
CA GLU A 76 -8.11 -16.73 0.45
C GLU A 76 -7.68 -15.33 0.00
N VAL A 77 -8.61 -14.59 -0.59
CA VAL A 77 -8.39 -13.20 -1.02
C VAL A 77 -9.04 -12.27 0.00
N LEU A 78 -8.23 -11.37 0.57
CA LEU A 78 -8.66 -10.36 1.52
C LEU A 78 -8.49 -8.97 0.91
N ILE A 79 -9.54 -8.15 1.00
CA ILE A 79 -9.52 -6.76 0.53
C ILE A 79 -10.46 -5.94 1.43
N SER A 80 -10.27 -4.62 1.50
CA SER A 80 -11.25 -3.75 2.16
C SER A 80 -12.64 -3.94 1.56
N SER A 81 -13.67 -4.01 2.40
CA SER A 81 -15.05 -4.09 1.93
C SER A 81 -15.43 -2.92 1.01
N ARG A 82 -14.76 -1.77 1.16
CA ARG A 82 -14.97 -0.57 0.34
C ARG A 82 -14.40 -0.70 -1.08
N GLU A 83 -13.47 -1.62 -1.29
CA GLU A 83 -12.81 -1.85 -2.59
C GLU A 83 -13.44 -2.98 -3.40
N ARG A 84 -14.32 -3.79 -2.78
CA ARG A 84 -14.87 -4.99 -3.39
C ARG A 84 -15.59 -4.70 -4.70
N ASP A 85 -16.55 -3.79 -4.69
CA ASP A 85 -17.38 -3.47 -5.88
C ASP A 85 -16.50 -2.89 -7.00
N LEU A 86 -15.47 -2.11 -6.65
CA LEU A 86 -14.52 -1.56 -7.60
C LEU A 86 -13.62 -2.65 -8.19
N LEU A 87 -13.21 -3.61 -7.39
CA LEU A 87 -12.44 -4.77 -7.86
C LEU A 87 -13.27 -5.62 -8.82
N GLU A 88 -14.50 -5.95 -8.46
CA GLU A 88 -15.42 -6.69 -9.34
C GLU A 88 -15.62 -5.99 -10.68
N ALA A 89 -15.74 -4.65 -10.67
CA ALA A 89 -15.85 -3.86 -11.89
C ALA A 89 -14.56 -3.81 -12.72
N SER A 90 -13.38 -3.84 -12.08
CA SER A 90 -12.08 -3.72 -12.75
C SER A 90 -11.61 -5.00 -13.43
N VAL A 91 -11.98 -6.17 -12.91
CA VAL A 91 -11.58 -7.47 -13.47
C VAL A 91 -12.52 -8.00 -14.55
N GLY A 92 -13.66 -7.33 -14.80
CA GLY A 92 -14.60 -7.64 -15.88
C GLY A 92 -15.48 -8.88 -15.64
N ASP A 93 -16.50 -9.06 -16.48
CA ASP A 93 -17.43 -10.21 -16.43
C ASP A 93 -16.67 -11.53 -16.67
N GLY A 94 -16.62 -12.37 -15.65
CA GLY A 94 -15.97 -13.69 -15.68
C GLY A 94 -14.70 -13.79 -14.81
N ALA A 95 -14.08 -12.69 -14.40
CA ALA A 95 -13.00 -12.73 -13.43
C ALA A 95 -13.55 -12.73 -11.98
N ALA A 96 -14.74 -12.24 -11.74
CA ALA A 96 -15.46 -12.39 -10.46
C ALA A 96 -15.61 -13.88 -10.06
N ASP A 97 -15.81 -14.77 -11.03
CA ASP A 97 -15.81 -16.22 -10.81
C ASP A 97 -14.41 -16.76 -10.42
N GLN A 98 -13.34 -16.02 -10.75
CA GLN A 98 -11.95 -16.36 -10.40
C GLN A 98 -11.53 -15.76 -9.06
N LEU A 99 -12.32 -14.86 -8.49
CA LEU A 99 -12.15 -14.28 -7.16
C LEU A 99 -13.27 -14.73 -6.17
N PRO A 100 -13.59 -16.04 -6.06
CA PRO A 100 -14.64 -16.50 -5.17
C PRO A 100 -14.23 -16.26 -3.71
N SER A 101 -15.18 -15.85 -2.90
CA SER A 101 -15.05 -15.61 -1.47
C SER A 101 -13.97 -14.60 -1.06
N MET A 102 -14.04 -13.37 -1.59
CA MET A 102 -13.30 -12.26 -0.98
C MET A 102 -13.88 -11.96 0.40
N ALA A 103 -13.07 -12.15 1.44
CA ALA A 103 -13.42 -11.72 2.78
C ALA A 103 -13.08 -10.24 2.94
N GLY A 104 -13.97 -9.46 3.50
CA GLY A 104 -13.68 -8.08 3.88
C GLY A 104 -12.69 -8.06 5.04
N VAL A 105 -11.64 -7.25 4.90
CA VAL A 105 -10.73 -6.93 6.00
C VAL A 105 -10.79 -5.43 6.29
N GLU A 106 -10.85 -5.08 7.56
CA GLU A 106 -11.04 -3.71 8.00
C GLU A 106 -9.90 -3.26 8.93
N ALA A 107 -9.65 -1.96 8.93
CA ALA A 107 -8.70 -1.36 9.86
C ALA A 107 -9.07 -1.72 11.32
N GLY A 108 -8.04 -1.99 12.12
CA GLY A 108 -8.19 -2.38 13.52
C GLY A 108 -8.48 -3.86 13.75
N GLN A 109 -8.70 -4.65 12.71
CA GLN A 109 -8.66 -6.10 12.81
C GLN A 109 -7.21 -6.59 12.93
N SER A 110 -7.01 -7.78 13.49
CA SER A 110 -5.71 -8.45 13.48
C SER A 110 -5.86 -9.81 12.81
N LEU A 111 -4.93 -10.11 11.91
CA LEU A 111 -4.74 -11.44 11.36
C LEU A 111 -3.44 -12.01 11.90
N PHE A 112 -3.33 -13.34 11.93
CA PHE A 112 -2.16 -14.01 12.49
C PHE A 112 -1.63 -15.06 11.53
N PHE A 113 -0.30 -15.04 11.32
CA PHE A 113 0.43 -16.01 10.50
C PHE A 113 1.67 -16.46 11.29
N GLY A 114 1.57 -17.61 11.95
CA GLY A 114 2.59 -18.02 12.90
C GLY A 114 2.71 -17.00 14.07
N ARG A 115 3.90 -16.48 14.29
CA ARG A 115 4.17 -15.44 15.30
C ARG A 115 3.89 -14.03 14.79
N LEU A 116 3.62 -13.87 13.49
CA LEU A 116 3.34 -12.55 12.91
C LEU A 116 1.91 -12.11 13.23
N GLU A 117 1.77 -10.89 13.66
CA GLU A 117 0.52 -10.14 13.70
C GLU A 117 0.50 -9.17 12.52
N VAL A 118 -0.61 -9.20 11.78
CA VAL A 118 -0.86 -8.35 10.61
C VAL A 118 -2.02 -7.43 10.94
N ARG A 119 -1.81 -6.13 10.88
CA ARG A 119 -2.80 -5.10 11.18
C ARG A 119 -3.03 -4.20 9.99
N PRO A 120 -4.20 -4.29 9.36
CA PRO A 120 -4.62 -3.31 8.38
C PRO A 120 -4.80 -1.93 9.02
N LEU A 121 -4.25 -0.91 8.37
CA LEU A 121 -4.48 0.50 8.61
C LEU A 121 -5.31 1.03 7.45
N HIS A 122 -6.15 2.03 7.68
CA HIS A 122 -6.97 2.62 6.63
C HIS A 122 -6.51 4.06 6.36
N PRO A 123 -5.54 4.25 5.44
CA PRO A 123 -5.13 5.56 4.95
C PRO A 123 -5.93 5.92 3.68
N PRO A 124 -7.13 6.55 3.77
CA PRO A 124 -7.86 6.96 2.59
C PRO A 124 -7.06 7.95 1.75
N GLY A 125 -7.31 7.96 0.44
CA GLY A 125 -6.62 8.86 -0.50
C GLY A 125 -6.62 8.27 -1.89
N HIS A 126 -5.87 7.22 -2.07
CA HIS A 126 -5.66 6.52 -3.33
C HIS A 126 -5.92 4.99 -3.19
N PRO A 127 -7.07 4.45 -3.37
CA PRO A 127 -8.43 5.00 -3.34
C PRO A 127 -9.05 5.12 -1.93
N ALA A 128 -10.39 5.25 -1.86
CA ALA A 128 -11.12 5.43 -0.61
C ALA A 128 -11.01 4.27 0.37
N GLY A 129 -10.88 3.05 -0.11
CA GLY A 129 -10.74 1.83 0.68
C GLY A 129 -9.31 1.34 0.84
N MET A 130 -8.30 2.15 0.48
CA MET A 130 -6.89 1.81 0.59
C MET A 130 -6.55 1.22 1.96
N LEU A 131 -5.79 0.12 1.96
CA LEU A 131 -5.20 -0.45 3.14
C LEU A 131 -3.68 -0.31 3.10
N SER A 132 -3.10 0.18 4.18
CA SER A 132 -1.71 -0.10 4.51
C SER A 132 -1.67 -1.25 5.50
N VAL A 133 -0.68 -2.12 5.40
CA VAL A 133 -0.63 -3.35 6.20
C VAL A 133 0.60 -3.33 7.08
N ARG A 134 0.42 -3.16 8.39
CA ARG A 134 1.51 -3.24 9.35
C ARG A 134 1.72 -4.68 9.78
N VAL A 135 2.95 -5.16 9.73
CA VAL A 135 3.34 -6.53 10.07
C VAL A 135 4.47 -6.52 11.08
N GLY A 136 4.36 -7.33 12.12
CA GLY A 136 5.43 -7.47 13.11
C GLY A 136 5.20 -8.69 14.01
N GLU A 137 6.19 -9.03 14.80
CA GLU A 137 6.05 -10.12 15.78
C GLU A 137 5.05 -9.74 16.89
N ARG A 138 4.25 -10.70 17.27
CA ARG A 138 3.28 -10.55 18.35
C ARG A 138 3.98 -10.39 19.71
N ALA A 139 3.60 -9.39 20.48
CA ALA A 139 4.07 -9.27 21.85
C ALA A 139 3.57 -10.45 22.71
N GLY A 140 4.48 -11.16 23.37
CA GLY A 140 4.13 -12.17 24.37
C GLY A 140 4.28 -13.64 24.00
N GLY A 141 4.79 -13.99 22.81
CA GLY A 141 5.23 -15.35 22.45
C GLY A 141 4.21 -16.47 22.63
N ALA A 142 2.92 -16.18 22.74
CA ALA A 142 1.87 -17.17 22.94
C ALA A 142 1.55 -17.94 21.66
N ASP A 143 1.12 -19.20 21.79
CA ASP A 143 0.66 -20.04 20.69
C ASP A 143 -0.27 -19.28 19.75
N ALA A 144 0.10 -19.22 18.48
CA ALA A 144 -0.67 -18.53 17.48
C ALA A 144 -2.02 -19.22 17.25
N PRO A 145 -3.15 -18.49 17.16
CA PRO A 145 -4.37 -19.08 16.62
C PRO A 145 -4.13 -19.53 15.18
N ALA A 146 -4.96 -20.46 14.70
CA ALA A 146 -4.91 -20.86 13.29
C ALA A 146 -4.93 -19.63 12.36
N PRO A 147 -4.22 -19.66 11.21
CA PRO A 147 -4.23 -18.56 10.26
C PRO A 147 -5.67 -18.15 9.93
N GLY A 148 -5.94 -16.86 9.93
CA GLY A 148 -7.26 -16.34 9.61
C GLY A 148 -7.62 -15.07 10.38
N VAL A 149 -8.74 -14.47 9.98
CA VAL A 149 -9.28 -13.29 10.63
C VAL A 149 -9.85 -13.72 11.99
N THR A 150 -9.19 -13.36 13.07
CA THR A 150 -9.68 -13.59 14.43
C THR A 150 -9.88 -12.27 15.16
N GLY A 151 -11.10 -12.05 15.66
CA GLY A 151 -11.35 -11.04 16.66
C GLY A 151 -12.23 -9.86 16.19
N ARG A 152 -12.91 -9.27 17.19
CA ARG A 152 -13.59 -7.98 17.03
C ARG A 152 -12.56 -6.88 16.78
N PRO A 153 -12.91 -5.86 15.96
CA PRO A 153 -12.06 -4.69 15.78
C PRO A 153 -11.63 -4.14 17.14
N ARG A 154 -10.32 -4.03 17.38
CA ARG A 154 -9.81 -3.29 18.53
C ARG A 154 -9.59 -1.85 18.09
N PRO A 155 -9.92 -0.85 18.94
CA PRO A 155 -9.56 0.54 18.66
C PRO A 155 -8.06 0.64 18.39
N SER A 156 -7.66 1.43 17.40
CA SER A 156 -6.25 1.64 17.02
C SER A 156 -5.37 2.15 18.17
N SER A 157 -5.99 2.65 19.23
CA SER A 157 -5.34 3.13 20.47
C SER A 157 -5.14 2.06 21.55
N ALA A 158 -5.52 0.79 21.32
CA ALA A 158 -5.27 -0.25 22.31
C ALA A 158 -3.76 -0.57 22.37
N PRO A 159 -3.12 -0.54 23.57
CA PRO A 159 -1.73 -0.89 23.75
C PRO A 159 -1.54 -2.41 23.65
N GLY A 160 -1.53 -2.92 22.43
CA GLY A 160 -1.09 -4.24 22.05
C GLY A 160 0.04 -4.03 21.08
N GLY A 161 1.22 -3.66 21.61
CA GLY A 161 2.36 -3.33 20.78
C GLY A 161 2.91 -4.57 20.08
N PHE A 162 3.40 -4.40 18.87
CA PHE A 162 4.36 -5.32 18.31
C PHE A 162 5.55 -5.39 19.28
N SER A 163 6.09 -6.59 19.55
CA SER A 163 7.32 -6.73 20.32
C SER A 163 8.48 -6.34 19.41
N GLY A 164 9.04 -5.16 19.59
CA GLY A 164 10.32 -4.79 19.03
C GLY A 164 10.29 -3.80 17.85
N ALA A 165 11.51 -3.37 17.48
CA ALA A 165 11.80 -2.42 16.40
C ALA A 165 11.57 -3.01 14.98
N ASP A 166 11.21 -4.28 14.86
CA ASP A 166 11.22 -5.04 13.60
C ASP A 166 9.84 -5.06 12.89
N ALA A 167 8.92 -4.20 13.27
CA ALA A 167 7.66 -4.07 12.54
C ALA A 167 7.88 -3.28 11.25
N VAL A 168 7.25 -3.77 10.17
CA VAL A 168 7.28 -3.14 8.85
C VAL A 168 5.88 -2.69 8.44
N VAL A 169 5.78 -1.85 7.42
CA VAL A 169 4.50 -1.44 6.85
C VAL A 169 4.54 -1.52 5.33
N PHE A 170 3.52 -2.15 4.75
CA PHE A 170 3.26 -2.16 3.32
C PHE A 170 2.24 -1.06 3.05
N THR A 171 2.61 -0.06 2.27
CA THR A 171 1.81 1.17 2.15
C THR A 171 0.91 1.18 0.93
N GLY A 172 1.00 0.15 0.06
CA GLY A 172 0.33 0.23 -1.24
C GLY A 172 0.68 1.55 -1.92
N ASP A 173 -0.29 2.20 -2.49
CA ASP A 173 -0.11 3.43 -3.26
C ASP A 173 -0.35 4.72 -2.46
N THR A 174 -0.21 4.64 -1.13
CA THR A 174 -0.31 5.83 -0.28
C THR A 174 1.01 6.61 -0.23
N LEU A 175 2.13 5.93 -0.02
CA LEU A 175 3.46 6.54 0.14
C LEU A 175 4.51 5.68 -0.55
N PHE A 176 5.37 6.33 -1.33
CA PHE A 176 6.52 5.74 -2.01
C PHE A 176 7.82 6.37 -1.53
N LYS A 177 8.93 5.78 -1.92
CA LYS A 177 10.24 6.37 -1.71
C LYS A 177 10.34 7.69 -2.48
N ASP A 178 10.52 8.80 -1.75
CA ASP A 178 10.63 10.17 -2.26
C ASP A 178 9.37 10.70 -2.99
N SER A 179 8.22 9.98 -2.93
CA SER A 179 6.99 10.35 -3.60
C SER A 179 5.76 9.98 -2.77
N VAL A 180 4.59 10.36 -3.25
CA VAL A 180 3.29 10.08 -2.62
C VAL A 180 2.29 9.59 -3.67
N GLY A 181 1.20 8.97 -3.23
CA GLY A 181 0.10 8.55 -4.09
C GLY A 181 -0.53 9.68 -4.88
N GLY A 182 -1.15 9.34 -6.00
CA GLY A 182 -1.98 10.27 -6.76
C GLY A 182 -3.43 10.26 -6.26
N VAL A 183 -4.16 11.35 -6.53
CA VAL A 183 -5.59 11.44 -6.17
C VAL A 183 -6.47 11.65 -7.40
N LYS A 184 -6.11 11.01 -8.53
CA LYS A 184 -6.85 11.04 -9.80
C LYS A 184 -7.14 9.66 -10.38
N ALA A 185 -6.71 8.58 -9.72
CA ALA A 185 -7.00 7.22 -10.13
C ALA A 185 -8.45 6.83 -9.78
N PRO A 186 -9.03 5.79 -10.39
CA PRO A 186 -10.38 5.32 -10.05
C PRO A 186 -10.55 5.07 -8.55
N GLY A 187 -11.65 5.53 -7.97
CA GLY A 187 -11.95 5.34 -6.54
C GLY A 187 -11.21 6.27 -5.58
N HIS A 188 -10.40 7.23 -6.10
CA HIS A 188 -9.71 8.20 -5.24
C HIS A 188 -10.67 9.04 -4.36
N THR A 189 -10.12 9.62 -3.30
CA THR A 189 -10.82 10.64 -2.49
C THR A 189 -10.23 12.03 -2.73
N THR A 190 -9.66 12.67 -1.72
CA THR A 190 -9.13 14.02 -1.83
C THR A 190 -7.64 14.08 -1.51
N TYR A 191 -6.99 15.16 -1.98
CA TYR A 191 -5.63 15.51 -1.56
C TYR A 191 -5.51 15.59 -0.03
N THR A 192 -6.51 16.20 0.63
CA THR A 192 -6.51 16.34 2.09
C THR A 192 -6.51 14.98 2.78
N ASP A 193 -7.34 14.05 2.30
CA ASP A 193 -7.37 12.70 2.86
C ASP A 193 -6.02 12.00 2.70
N LEU A 194 -5.39 12.09 1.52
CA LEU A 194 -4.07 11.48 1.27
C LEU A 194 -3.00 12.08 2.20
N ARG A 195 -2.93 13.42 2.29
CA ARG A 195 -1.99 14.11 3.17
C ARG A 195 -2.18 13.73 4.62
N ASP A 196 -3.42 13.77 5.11
CA ASP A 196 -3.75 13.48 6.50
C ASP A 196 -3.52 12.00 6.83
N SER A 197 -3.72 11.09 5.88
CA SER A 197 -3.37 9.68 5.98
C SER A 197 -1.87 9.47 6.14
N ILE A 198 -1.07 10.13 5.30
CA ILE A 198 0.40 10.03 5.38
C ILE A 198 0.88 10.62 6.71
N MET A 199 0.49 11.85 7.01
CA MET A 199 1.00 12.57 8.18
C MET A 199 0.47 12.02 9.51
N GLY A 200 -0.82 11.68 9.58
CA GLY A 200 -1.49 11.26 10.83
C GLY A 200 -1.53 9.74 11.05
N THR A 201 -1.12 8.94 10.06
CA THR A 201 -1.08 7.47 10.20
C THR A 201 0.31 6.91 9.95
N LEU A 202 0.91 7.17 8.79
CA LEU A 202 2.18 6.53 8.42
C LEU A 202 3.37 7.21 9.12
N MET A 203 3.39 8.53 9.21
CA MET A 203 4.47 9.27 9.85
C MET A 203 4.41 9.22 11.40
N GLU A 204 3.32 8.72 11.98
CA GLU A 204 3.21 8.42 13.42
C GLU A 204 3.81 7.05 13.80
N LEU A 205 4.21 6.24 12.82
CA LEU A 205 4.91 4.97 13.07
C LEU A 205 6.34 5.24 13.58
N PRO A 206 6.95 4.27 14.29
CA PRO A 206 8.34 4.41 14.75
C PRO A 206 9.28 4.78 13.58
N PRO A 207 10.23 5.69 13.79
CA PRO A 207 11.10 6.20 12.71
C PRO A 207 11.86 5.11 11.93
N ASP A 208 12.23 4.02 12.60
CA ASP A 208 12.98 2.92 11.99
C ASP A 208 12.08 1.85 11.33
N THR A 209 10.75 2.10 11.27
CA THR A 209 9.83 1.23 10.54
C THR A 209 10.19 1.24 9.06
N VAL A 210 10.47 0.06 8.51
CA VAL A 210 10.67 -0.13 7.07
C VAL A 210 9.32 -0.02 6.36
N ILE A 211 9.31 0.72 5.26
CA ILE A 211 8.17 0.90 4.36
C ILE A 211 8.42 0.09 3.09
N TYR A 212 7.50 -0.80 2.77
CA TYR A 212 7.40 -1.54 1.53
C TYR A 212 6.25 -0.95 0.70
N PRO A 213 6.54 -0.12 -0.30
CA PRO A 213 5.50 0.54 -1.09
C PRO A 213 4.88 -0.38 -2.14
N GLY A 214 3.74 0.04 -2.71
CA GLY A 214 3.12 -0.64 -3.84
C GLY A 214 3.98 -0.62 -5.11
N HIS A 215 4.91 0.32 -5.22
CA HIS A 215 5.81 0.47 -6.37
C HIS A 215 7.25 0.76 -5.95
N ALA A 216 8.19 0.28 -6.78
CA ALA A 216 9.64 0.54 -6.70
C ALA A 216 10.29 0.12 -5.36
N ASP A 217 11.30 0.87 -4.92
CA ASP A 217 12.17 0.50 -3.81
C ASP A 217 11.54 0.72 -2.43
N GLU A 218 12.01 -0.06 -1.46
CA GLU A 218 11.74 0.14 -0.04
C GLU A 218 12.33 1.46 0.49
N THR A 219 11.77 1.92 1.60
CA THR A 219 12.21 3.11 2.31
C THR A 219 11.98 2.97 3.82
N SER A 220 12.00 4.05 4.58
CA SER A 220 11.67 4.07 6.01
C SER A 220 10.93 5.34 6.42
N VAL A 221 10.19 5.25 7.51
CA VAL A 221 9.49 6.42 8.09
C VAL A 221 10.46 7.58 8.32
N ARG A 222 11.64 7.31 8.89
CA ARG A 222 12.68 8.33 9.13
C ARG A 222 13.09 9.00 7.83
N ARG A 223 13.41 8.21 6.80
CA ARG A 223 13.90 8.75 5.54
C ARG A 223 12.83 9.62 4.87
N GLU A 224 11.60 9.14 4.79
CA GLU A 224 10.52 9.92 4.20
C GLU A 224 10.21 11.19 5.01
N TRP A 225 10.22 11.11 6.34
CA TRP A 225 10.08 12.28 7.22
C TRP A 225 11.14 13.36 6.96
N GLU A 226 12.38 12.96 6.73
CA GLU A 226 13.51 13.88 6.55
C GLU A 226 13.66 14.39 5.11
N SER A 227 13.38 13.54 4.11
CA SER A 227 13.81 13.77 2.72
C SER A 227 12.68 13.92 1.71
N ASN A 228 11.47 13.35 1.97
CA ASN A 228 10.38 13.42 1.01
C ASN A 228 9.92 14.87 0.80
N ALA A 229 9.99 15.36 -0.44
CA ALA A 229 9.72 16.76 -0.75
C ALA A 229 8.29 17.19 -0.37
N PHE A 230 7.28 16.30 -0.56
CA PHE A 230 5.90 16.58 -0.20
C PHE A 230 5.76 16.73 1.31
N ILE A 231 6.31 15.78 2.09
CA ILE A 231 6.26 15.80 3.55
C ILE A 231 6.99 17.03 4.11
N ARG A 232 8.12 17.42 3.53
CA ARG A 232 8.87 18.60 3.95
C ARG A 232 8.06 19.90 3.78
N VAL A 233 7.36 20.04 2.64
CA VAL A 233 6.47 21.19 2.42
C VAL A 233 5.28 21.14 3.37
N TRP A 234 4.64 19.99 3.58
CA TRP A 234 3.53 19.85 4.55
C TRP A 234 3.93 20.21 5.99
N ARG A 235 5.19 19.98 6.34
CA ARG A 235 5.78 20.36 7.63
C ARG A 235 6.22 21.84 7.70
N GLY A 236 6.12 22.58 6.60
CA GLY A 236 6.58 23.97 6.53
C GLY A 236 8.10 24.13 6.56
N LEU A 237 8.87 23.08 6.26
CA LEU A 237 10.34 23.12 6.17
C LEU A 237 10.82 23.70 4.84
N ASP A 238 10.07 23.44 3.78
CA ASP A 238 10.33 23.99 2.46
C ASP A 238 9.12 24.85 2.03
N PRO A 239 9.31 25.94 1.27
CA PRO A 239 8.23 26.82 0.87
C PRO A 239 7.37 26.18 -0.23
N GLU A 240 6.08 26.51 -0.24
CA GLU A 240 5.21 26.25 -1.39
C GLU A 240 5.64 27.08 -2.60
N GLY A 241 5.61 26.47 -3.78
CA GLY A 241 5.76 27.18 -5.05
C GLY A 241 4.52 28.01 -5.39
N SER A 242 4.67 28.94 -6.35
CA SER A 242 3.60 29.82 -6.81
C SER A 242 3.63 30.06 -8.33
N GLU A 243 4.30 29.19 -9.05
CA GLU A 243 4.43 29.28 -10.52
C GLU A 243 3.08 28.96 -11.18
N ARG A 244 2.65 29.79 -12.12
CA ARG A 244 1.46 29.49 -12.93
C ARG A 244 1.79 28.35 -13.91
N CYS A 245 0.85 27.42 -14.03
CA CYS A 245 0.97 26.29 -14.94
C CYS A 245 -0.39 25.90 -15.53
N THR A 246 -0.36 24.98 -16.47
CA THR A 246 -1.53 24.23 -16.91
C THR A 246 -1.34 22.78 -16.44
N ALA A 247 -2.29 22.24 -15.71
CA ALA A 247 -2.27 20.85 -15.26
C ALA A 247 -3.52 20.13 -15.77
N LEU A 248 -3.37 18.95 -16.37
CA LEU A 248 -4.48 18.20 -16.98
C LEU A 248 -5.30 19.03 -18.00
N GLY A 249 -4.70 20.03 -18.63
CA GLY A 249 -5.35 20.95 -19.56
C GLY A 249 -6.06 22.17 -18.93
N GLU A 250 -6.04 22.31 -17.60
CA GLU A 250 -6.70 23.37 -16.86
C GLU A 250 -5.68 24.30 -16.18
N PRO A 251 -5.97 25.61 -16.03
CA PRO A 251 -5.11 26.54 -15.30
C PRO A 251 -4.93 26.10 -13.83
N ALA A 252 -3.69 26.17 -13.35
CA ALA A 252 -3.35 25.84 -11.98
C ALA A 252 -2.11 26.64 -11.50
N THR A 253 -1.81 26.50 -10.21
CA THR A 253 -0.55 26.93 -9.60
C THR A 253 0.26 25.69 -9.25
N LEU A 254 1.50 25.61 -9.70
CA LEU A 254 2.44 24.55 -9.32
C LEU A 254 2.97 24.87 -7.92
N VAL A 255 2.56 24.05 -6.96
CA VAL A 255 3.00 24.15 -5.56
C VAL A 255 4.29 23.40 -5.34
N LEU A 256 4.41 22.19 -5.91
CA LEU A 256 5.62 21.38 -5.84
C LEU A 256 5.73 20.48 -7.08
N LEU A 257 6.94 20.30 -7.58
CA LEU A 257 7.29 19.24 -8.52
C LEU A 257 8.37 18.38 -7.86
N GLY A 258 7.97 17.19 -7.43
CA GLY A 258 8.83 16.20 -6.78
C GLY A 258 9.19 15.04 -7.72
N SER A 259 10.06 14.16 -7.26
CA SER A 259 10.33 12.89 -7.92
C SER A 259 9.11 11.98 -7.86
N ASP A 260 9.01 11.02 -8.80
CA ASP A 260 8.05 9.94 -8.74
C ASP A 260 8.76 8.58 -8.74
N TYR A 261 8.06 7.53 -8.31
CA TYR A 261 8.60 6.17 -8.16
C TYR A 261 9.05 5.54 -9.50
N ASP A 262 8.49 5.98 -10.62
CA ASP A 262 8.79 5.48 -11.96
C ASP A 262 9.99 6.19 -12.64
N GLY A 263 10.69 7.05 -11.90
CA GLY A 263 11.78 7.89 -12.41
C GLY A 263 11.31 9.17 -13.10
N GLY A 264 10.00 9.40 -13.16
CA GLY A 264 9.39 10.63 -13.62
C GLY A 264 9.26 11.68 -12.51
N THR A 265 8.21 12.50 -12.62
CA THR A 265 7.89 13.52 -11.61
C THR A 265 6.43 13.48 -11.25
N LYS A 266 6.13 13.86 -10.02
CA LYS A 266 4.79 14.06 -9.47
C LYS A 266 4.61 15.51 -9.05
N ALA A 267 3.47 16.08 -9.36
CA ALA A 267 3.19 17.49 -9.09
C ALA A 267 2.05 17.65 -8.08
N TRP A 268 2.29 18.48 -7.10
CA TRP A 268 1.22 19.08 -6.31
C TRP A 268 0.80 20.39 -6.96
N VAL A 269 -0.47 20.45 -7.35
CA VAL A 269 -1.06 21.62 -8.00
C VAL A 269 -2.21 22.17 -7.17
N ARG A 270 -2.39 23.48 -7.22
CA ARG A 270 -3.51 24.21 -6.62
C ARG A 270 -4.38 24.81 -7.72
N TRP A 271 -5.65 24.45 -7.70
CA TRP A 271 -6.63 24.93 -8.65
C TRP A 271 -7.10 26.37 -8.34
N PRO A 272 -7.75 27.07 -9.29
CA PRO A 272 -8.23 28.45 -9.07
C PRO A 272 -9.27 28.57 -7.96
N ASP A 273 -9.99 27.51 -7.62
CA ASP A 273 -10.95 27.46 -6.51
C ASP A 273 -10.29 27.25 -5.14
N GLY A 274 -8.96 27.06 -5.11
CA GLY A 274 -8.17 26.84 -3.91
C GLY A 274 -8.05 25.39 -3.49
N SER A 275 -8.65 24.44 -4.22
CA SER A 275 -8.46 23.01 -3.96
C SER A 275 -7.09 22.54 -4.46
N ASP A 276 -6.56 21.51 -3.82
CA ASP A 276 -5.25 20.91 -4.14
C ASP A 276 -5.40 19.51 -4.72
N ASP A 277 -4.46 19.13 -5.60
CA ASP A 277 -4.37 17.78 -6.16
C ASP A 277 -2.92 17.31 -6.33
N ILE A 278 -2.74 15.98 -6.36
CA ILE A 278 -1.49 15.33 -6.76
C ILE A 278 -1.72 14.66 -8.12
N VAL A 279 -0.96 15.12 -9.12
CA VAL A 279 -1.09 14.67 -10.51
C VAL A 279 0.27 14.22 -11.07
N PRO A 280 0.32 13.39 -12.13
CA PRO A 280 1.59 13.11 -12.81
C PRO A 280 2.24 14.40 -13.32
N GLY A 281 3.54 14.58 -13.06
CA GLY A 281 4.27 15.76 -13.50
C GLY A 281 4.32 15.90 -15.02
N SER A 282 4.23 14.80 -15.76
CA SER A 282 4.10 14.79 -17.24
C SER A 282 2.80 15.42 -17.75
N LYS A 283 1.82 15.70 -16.87
CA LYS A 283 0.57 16.37 -17.20
C LYS A 283 0.58 17.86 -16.80
N VAL A 284 1.75 18.38 -16.43
CA VAL A 284 1.93 19.78 -16.04
C VAL A 284 2.79 20.49 -17.07
N GLU A 285 2.23 21.54 -17.67
CA GLU A 285 2.90 22.45 -18.58
C GLU A 285 3.19 23.74 -17.83
N ARG A 286 4.46 24.09 -17.68
CA ARG A 286 4.88 25.35 -17.05
C ARG A 286 4.65 26.50 -18.00
N GLY A 287 4.13 27.61 -17.47
CA GLY A 287 4.01 28.84 -18.21
C GLY A 287 5.42 29.37 -18.54
N GLY A 288 5.72 29.55 -19.84
CA GLY A 288 6.96 30.18 -20.30
C GLY A 288 7.00 31.68 -19.98
#